data_09aef0d4c2e834cfb8ca766296da64a3
#
_entry.id   09aef0d4c2e834cfb8ca766296da64a3
#
_cell.length_a   1.000
_cell.length_b   1.000
_cell.length_c   1.000
_cell.angle_alpha   90.00
_cell.angle_beta   90.00
_cell.angle_gamma   90.00
#
_symmetry.space_group_name_H-M   'P 1'
#
loop_
_entity.id
_entity.type
_entity.pdbx_description
1 polymer ?
#
loop_
_entity_poly.entity_id
_entity_poly.type
_entity_poly.pdbx_seq_one_letter_code
_entity_poly.pdbx_strand_id
1 'polypeptide(L)'
;MKSPFLCAVAIFAAASSASAQYPEGHWQNYAPYPQPTQEVGGAVVNGKLYILGAYGANAPGGLAGWLNEYDPATDKWTKKTDIPMPVHHQAMTGFRDKVYVFGGGVKISATSDNWYPTNRVWEYTPATNSWRELGPMPTKRGGGIALVLNNRIWVLGGAGYHPLQTDDVSISANVAHRTVNTVEVFDPATGMWETKAPMLVPRNHLAGGVVNGRIYVMGGRIGSSFVGASSTDAVEEYDPATDTWRVRARMPYPRSGMAFASDGKLIYMSGGEYLNRDMVGVFRNAEAYDPARNLWYELPPMSVARHGFAGGIINGVFYTATGQLQSGTGGGGPGGSPAVEGFVIGKPAPGGTR
;
A
#
# COMPACT_ATOMS: atom_id res chain seq x y z
N MET A 1 -4.83 -16.49 -79.85
CA MET A 1 -4.71 -15.38 -78.89
C MET A 1 -4.47 -15.98 -77.49
N LYS A 2 -3.25 -15.87 -76.97
CA LYS A 2 -2.89 -16.40 -75.67
C LYS A 2 -2.85 -15.20 -74.65
N SER A 3 -3.70 -15.25 -73.64
CA SER A 3 -3.77 -14.27 -72.56
C SER A 3 -2.68 -14.56 -71.52
N PRO A 4 -1.90 -13.56 -71.04
CA PRO A 4 -0.95 -13.81 -69.97
C PRO A 4 -1.60 -13.70 -68.61
N PHE A 5 -1.44 -14.74 -67.78
CA PHE A 5 -1.75 -14.72 -66.35
C PHE A 5 -0.74 -13.83 -65.62
N LEU A 6 -1.16 -12.73 -65.04
CA LEU A 6 -0.39 -11.98 -64.06
C LEU A 6 -0.49 -12.68 -62.68
N CYS A 7 0.65 -13.21 -62.19
CA CYS A 7 0.77 -13.67 -60.83
C CYS A 7 1.03 -12.47 -59.91
N ALA A 8 0.05 -12.08 -59.08
CA ALA A 8 0.22 -11.10 -58.05
C ALA A 8 0.92 -11.74 -56.82
N VAL A 9 2.17 -11.36 -56.57
CA VAL A 9 2.88 -11.75 -55.36
C VAL A 9 2.40 -10.83 -54.21
N ALA A 10 1.63 -11.41 -53.30
CA ALA A 10 1.26 -10.72 -52.07
C ALA A 10 2.46 -10.73 -51.09
N ILE A 11 3.05 -9.57 -50.86
CA ILE A 11 4.08 -9.38 -49.84
C ILE A 11 3.34 -9.30 -48.50
N PHE A 12 3.39 -10.38 -47.71
CA PHE A 12 3.00 -10.34 -46.31
C PHE A 12 4.08 -9.59 -45.53
N ALA A 13 3.80 -8.35 -45.14
CA ALA A 13 4.59 -7.66 -44.15
C ALA A 13 4.39 -8.41 -42.80
N ALA A 14 5.41 -9.12 -42.34
CA ALA A 14 5.43 -9.67 -41.00
C ALA A 14 5.43 -8.49 -40.01
N ALA A 15 4.26 -8.20 -39.43
CA ALA A 15 4.20 -7.36 -38.25
C ALA A 15 4.99 -8.09 -37.14
N SER A 16 6.15 -7.57 -36.80
CA SER A 16 6.88 -8.01 -35.62
C SER A 16 5.99 -7.70 -34.42
N SER A 17 5.34 -8.73 -33.87
CA SER A 17 4.70 -8.64 -32.56
C SER A 17 5.84 -8.34 -31.57
N ALA A 18 5.96 -7.08 -31.15
CA ALA A 18 6.76 -6.78 -29.98
C ALA A 18 6.20 -7.63 -28.85
N SER A 19 6.88 -8.71 -28.50
CA SER A 19 6.55 -9.50 -27.31
C SER A 19 6.52 -8.52 -26.16
N ALA A 20 5.41 -8.47 -25.41
CA ALA A 20 5.31 -7.65 -24.21
C ALA A 20 6.46 -8.09 -23.29
N GLN A 21 7.46 -7.23 -23.18
CA GLN A 21 8.63 -7.54 -22.35
C GLN A 21 8.15 -7.51 -20.91
N TYR A 22 8.16 -8.65 -20.23
CA TYR A 22 7.89 -8.76 -18.80
C TYR A 22 8.82 -7.79 -18.06
N PRO A 23 8.36 -7.12 -16.98
CA PRO A 23 9.26 -6.35 -16.16
C PRO A 23 10.31 -7.28 -15.56
N GLU A 24 11.50 -7.29 -16.16
CA GLU A 24 12.63 -8.05 -15.64
C GLU A 24 13.06 -7.45 -14.29
N GLY A 25 13.61 -8.27 -13.41
CA GLY A 25 14.15 -7.82 -12.15
C GLY A 25 14.49 -8.99 -11.20
N HIS A 26 15.04 -8.63 -10.06
CA HIS A 26 15.38 -9.61 -9.02
C HIS A 26 15.25 -8.97 -7.64
N TRP A 27 15.00 -9.79 -6.62
CA TRP A 27 15.03 -9.39 -5.23
C TRP A 27 16.44 -9.40 -4.67
N GLN A 28 16.72 -8.42 -3.81
CA GLN A 28 17.96 -8.25 -3.08
C GLN A 28 17.64 -7.86 -1.64
N ASN A 29 18.44 -8.38 -0.70
CA ASN A 29 18.35 -8.02 0.72
C ASN A 29 19.13 -6.74 1.00
N TYR A 30 18.62 -5.96 1.96
CA TYR A 30 19.21 -4.73 2.45
C TYR A 30 19.32 -4.74 3.98
N ALA A 31 19.93 -3.69 4.55
CA ALA A 31 20.09 -3.57 5.99
C ALA A 31 18.76 -3.81 6.72
N PRO A 32 18.74 -4.73 7.71
CA PRO A 32 17.50 -5.12 8.38
C PRO A 32 16.86 -3.94 9.12
N TYR A 33 15.52 -3.95 9.16
CA TYR A 33 14.75 -2.94 9.89
C TYR A 33 15.05 -3.03 11.39
N PRO A 34 15.43 -1.93 12.06
CA PRO A 34 16.00 -1.99 13.41
C PRO A 34 14.98 -2.28 14.51
N GLN A 35 13.72 -2.02 14.27
CA GLN A 35 12.63 -2.15 15.24
C GLN A 35 11.46 -2.91 14.61
N PRO A 36 11.54 -4.25 14.45
CA PRO A 36 10.54 -5.04 13.76
C PRO A 36 9.12 -4.75 14.23
N THR A 37 8.26 -4.32 13.30
CA THR A 37 6.89 -3.92 13.52
C THR A 37 5.99 -4.39 12.38
N GLN A 38 4.70 -4.31 12.56
CA GLN A 38 3.70 -4.68 11.57
C GLN A 38 2.58 -3.64 11.51
N GLU A 39 1.77 -3.68 10.45
CA GLU A 39 0.69 -2.74 10.16
C GLU A 39 1.22 -1.29 10.07
N VAL A 40 2.32 -1.17 9.37
CA VAL A 40 3.10 0.06 9.24
C VAL A 40 2.63 0.91 8.05
N GLY A 41 2.91 2.21 8.13
CA GLY A 41 2.86 3.12 6.98
C GLY A 41 4.25 3.32 6.36
N GLY A 42 4.28 3.60 5.06
CA GLY A 42 5.50 3.92 4.33
C GLY A 42 5.36 5.13 3.42
N ALA A 43 6.44 5.89 3.27
CA ALA A 43 6.50 7.04 2.37
C ALA A 43 7.91 7.24 1.83
N VAL A 44 8.01 7.73 0.60
CA VAL A 44 9.28 8.15 0.01
C VAL A 44 9.34 9.66 -0.05
N VAL A 45 10.40 10.25 0.50
CA VAL A 45 10.68 11.69 0.46
C VAL A 45 12.16 11.90 0.22
N ASN A 46 12.52 12.76 -0.73
CA ASN A 46 13.91 13.12 -1.05
C ASN A 46 14.84 11.90 -1.25
N GLY A 47 14.35 10.86 -1.94
CA GLY A 47 15.13 9.65 -2.22
C GLY A 47 15.36 8.74 -1.01
N LYS A 48 14.63 8.93 0.09
CA LYS A 48 14.69 8.11 1.30
C LYS A 48 13.34 7.49 1.62
N LEU A 49 13.35 6.27 2.19
CA LEU A 49 12.15 5.57 2.63
C LEU A 49 11.92 5.80 4.12
N TYR A 50 10.74 6.28 4.47
CA TYR A 50 10.29 6.46 5.84
C TYR A 50 9.29 5.37 6.18
N ILE A 51 9.51 4.66 7.29
CA ILE A 51 8.58 3.65 7.83
C ILE A 51 8.12 4.12 9.20
N LEU A 52 6.81 4.24 9.36
CA LEU A 52 6.16 4.55 10.62
C LEU A 52 5.58 3.26 11.20
N GLY A 53 6.19 2.78 12.27
CA GLY A 53 5.84 1.54 12.91
C GLY A 53 4.53 1.61 13.67
N ALA A 54 3.98 0.46 13.94
CA ALA A 54 2.73 0.33 14.67
C ALA A 54 2.84 -0.76 15.74
N TYR A 55 2.41 -1.99 15.45
CA TYR A 55 2.56 -3.08 16.41
C TYR A 55 3.99 -3.60 16.45
N GLY A 56 4.58 -3.70 17.65
CA GLY A 56 5.91 -4.23 17.87
C GLY A 56 6.01 -4.93 19.21
N ALA A 57 6.74 -6.05 19.29
CA ALA A 57 6.87 -6.85 20.51
C ALA A 57 7.40 -6.04 21.71
N ASN A 58 8.27 -5.08 21.45
CA ASN A 58 8.89 -4.23 22.46
C ASN A 58 8.27 -2.82 22.53
N ALA A 59 7.13 -2.59 21.85
CA ALA A 59 6.46 -1.31 21.88
C ALA A 59 5.75 -1.08 23.21
N PRO A 60 5.89 0.09 23.84
CA PRO A 60 5.13 0.42 25.04
C PRO A 60 3.63 0.28 24.79
N GLY A 61 2.97 -0.60 25.57
CA GLY A 61 1.56 -0.90 25.37
C GLY A 61 1.22 -1.63 24.06
N GLY A 62 2.22 -2.20 23.37
CA GLY A 62 2.05 -2.96 22.14
C GLY A 62 1.92 -2.10 20.86
N LEU A 63 1.89 -0.78 20.98
CA LEU A 63 1.75 0.16 19.87
C LEU A 63 2.87 1.21 19.89
N ALA A 64 3.67 1.25 18.83
CA ALA A 64 4.81 2.13 18.69
C ALA A 64 4.54 3.30 17.73
N GLY A 65 5.05 4.45 18.08
CA GLY A 65 5.09 5.62 17.18
C GLY A 65 6.44 5.78 16.47
N TRP A 66 7.20 4.72 16.29
CA TRP A 66 8.57 4.76 15.80
C TRP A 66 8.64 5.15 14.32
N LEU A 67 9.32 6.26 14.03
CA LEU A 67 9.66 6.66 12.67
C LEU A 67 11.13 6.33 12.38
N ASN A 68 11.38 5.58 11.33
CA ASN A 68 12.71 5.27 10.84
C ASN A 68 12.85 5.70 9.38
N GLU A 69 14.01 6.28 9.06
CA GLU A 69 14.43 6.69 7.73
C GLU A 69 15.46 5.71 7.20
N TYR A 70 15.25 5.17 6.01
CA TYR A 70 16.23 4.38 5.28
C TYR A 70 16.87 5.21 4.17
N ASP A 71 18.19 5.20 4.12
CA ASP A 71 18.98 5.81 3.06
C ASP A 71 19.58 4.73 2.15
N PRO A 72 19.06 4.56 0.93
CA PRO A 72 19.58 3.56 -0.01
C PRO A 72 21.02 3.79 -0.45
N ALA A 73 21.51 5.02 -0.40
CA ALA A 73 22.88 5.35 -0.81
C ALA A 73 23.93 4.80 0.16
N THR A 74 23.56 4.63 1.43
CA THR A 74 24.45 4.14 2.49
C THR A 74 24.03 2.79 3.06
N ASP A 75 22.88 2.25 2.64
CA ASP A 75 22.22 1.06 3.18
C ASP A 75 22.08 1.13 4.71
N LYS A 76 21.56 2.26 5.23
CA LYS A 76 21.44 2.48 6.67
C LYS A 76 20.07 3.02 7.08
N TRP A 77 19.65 2.59 8.26
CA TRP A 77 18.49 3.12 8.96
C TRP A 77 18.90 4.18 9.98
N THR A 78 18.11 5.22 10.10
CA THR A 78 18.24 6.28 11.10
C THR A 78 16.92 6.48 11.81
N LYS A 79 16.92 6.36 13.14
CA LYS A 79 15.77 6.67 13.99
C LYS A 79 15.49 8.17 13.93
N LYS A 80 14.22 8.51 13.73
CA LYS A 80 13.72 9.90 13.72
C LYS A 80 12.83 10.14 14.95
N THR A 81 12.36 11.37 15.11
CA THR A 81 11.38 11.71 16.17
C THR A 81 10.11 10.90 16.00
N ASP A 82 9.66 10.25 17.06
CA ASP A 82 8.43 9.48 17.09
C ASP A 82 7.21 10.36 16.84
N ILE A 83 6.17 9.80 16.21
CA ILE A 83 4.89 10.51 16.08
C ILE A 83 4.29 10.73 17.48
N PRO A 84 3.75 11.94 17.77
CA PRO A 84 3.26 12.27 19.11
C PRO A 84 2.13 11.36 19.61
N MET A 85 1.35 10.81 18.69
CA MET A 85 0.29 9.85 18.99
C MET A 85 0.53 8.57 18.19
N PRO A 86 0.94 7.46 18.85
CA PRO A 86 1.11 6.18 18.17
C PRO A 86 -0.17 5.72 17.48
N VAL A 87 -0.03 5.28 16.23
CA VAL A 87 -1.11 4.78 15.38
C VAL A 87 -0.70 3.49 14.68
N HIS A 88 -1.67 2.70 14.25
CA HIS A 88 -1.50 1.57 13.36
C HIS A 88 -2.46 1.67 12.18
N HIS A 89 -2.18 0.98 11.08
CA HIS A 89 -3.03 0.98 9.89
C HIS A 89 -3.30 2.41 9.36
N GLN A 90 -2.37 3.32 9.56
CA GLN A 90 -2.46 4.68 9.05
C GLN A 90 -2.21 4.70 7.54
N ALA A 91 -2.91 5.57 6.83
CA ALA A 91 -2.55 5.91 5.46
C ALA A 91 -1.36 6.89 5.51
N MET A 92 -0.32 6.64 4.72
CA MET A 92 0.90 7.44 4.73
C MET A 92 1.42 7.68 3.31
N THR A 93 1.91 8.90 3.05
CA THR A 93 2.53 9.24 1.77
C THR A 93 3.55 10.36 1.90
N GLY A 94 4.50 10.41 0.97
CA GLY A 94 5.38 11.55 0.78
C GLY A 94 4.76 12.55 -0.19
N PHE A 95 4.84 13.84 0.14
CA PHE A 95 4.48 14.90 -0.78
C PHE A 95 5.47 16.05 -0.64
N ARG A 96 6.13 16.39 -1.76
CA ARG A 96 7.24 17.33 -1.79
C ARG A 96 8.35 16.87 -0.82
N ASP A 97 8.73 17.69 0.14
CA ASP A 97 9.78 17.46 1.13
C ASP A 97 9.27 16.94 2.49
N LYS A 98 8.02 16.47 2.56
CA LYS A 98 7.33 16.12 3.81
C LYS A 98 6.66 14.75 3.74
N VAL A 99 6.48 14.15 4.92
CA VAL A 99 5.68 12.95 5.12
C VAL A 99 4.35 13.34 5.73
N TYR A 100 3.26 12.79 5.20
CA TYR A 100 1.90 12.98 5.70
C TYR A 100 1.32 11.66 6.19
N VAL A 101 0.65 11.71 7.34
CA VAL A 101 0.02 10.55 7.99
C VAL A 101 -1.44 10.88 8.27
N PHE A 102 -2.33 9.99 7.86
CA PHE A 102 -3.77 10.18 7.92
C PHE A 102 -4.44 9.05 8.68
N GLY A 103 -5.22 9.39 9.70
CA GLY A 103 -6.04 8.45 10.44
C GLY A 103 -5.24 7.30 11.09
N GLY A 104 -5.78 6.11 10.96
CA GLY A 104 -5.26 4.91 11.62
C GLY A 104 -6.10 4.54 12.84
N GLY A 105 -5.71 3.45 13.51
CA GLY A 105 -6.26 3.06 14.80
C GLY A 105 -5.40 3.57 15.94
N VAL A 106 -6.03 3.92 17.04
CA VAL A 106 -5.37 4.38 18.27
C VAL A 106 -5.83 3.54 19.46
N LYS A 107 -5.03 3.55 20.51
CA LYS A 107 -5.37 3.04 21.82
C LYS A 107 -5.70 4.22 22.73
N ILE A 108 -6.95 4.31 23.23
CA ILE A 108 -7.40 5.48 24.00
C ILE A 108 -7.14 5.34 25.50
N SER A 109 -6.91 4.13 26.01
CA SER A 109 -6.54 3.88 27.40
C SER A 109 -5.71 2.62 27.56
N ALA A 110 -5.13 2.37 28.72
CA ALA A 110 -4.35 1.16 28.99
C ALA A 110 -5.18 -0.14 28.86
N THR A 111 -6.46 -0.06 29.11
CA THR A 111 -7.40 -1.20 29.10
C THR A 111 -8.28 -1.24 27.83
N SER A 112 -8.23 -0.20 27.00
CA SER A 112 -9.00 -0.17 25.77
C SER A 112 -8.37 -1.03 24.71
N ASP A 113 -9.21 -1.46 23.79
CA ASP A 113 -8.78 -1.94 22.50
C ASP A 113 -7.99 -0.85 21.75
N ASN A 114 -7.08 -1.25 20.90
CA ASN A 114 -6.28 -0.32 20.10
C ASN A 114 -6.85 -0.08 18.69
N TRP A 115 -8.10 -0.45 18.44
CA TRP A 115 -8.77 -0.29 17.15
C TRP A 115 -9.79 0.87 17.12
N TYR A 116 -9.49 1.97 17.79
CA TYR A 116 -10.27 3.19 17.65
C TYR A 116 -9.83 3.98 16.42
N PRO A 117 -10.63 4.04 15.36
CA PRO A 117 -10.27 4.83 14.18
C PRO A 117 -10.22 6.30 14.53
N THR A 118 -9.15 6.98 14.11
CA THR A 118 -8.97 8.42 14.28
C THR A 118 -9.07 9.15 12.94
N ASN A 119 -9.29 10.44 12.98
CA ASN A 119 -9.22 11.34 11.83
C ASN A 119 -8.07 12.33 11.93
N ARG A 120 -7.14 12.15 12.87
CA ARG A 120 -6.01 13.05 13.00
C ARG A 120 -5.09 12.97 11.79
N VAL A 121 -4.49 14.11 11.48
CA VAL A 121 -3.55 14.25 10.36
C VAL A 121 -2.27 14.84 10.90
N TRP A 122 -1.15 14.21 10.53
CA TRP A 122 0.17 14.63 10.93
C TRP A 122 1.06 14.91 9.73
N GLU A 123 1.84 15.98 9.83
CA GLU A 123 2.89 16.33 8.89
C GLU A 123 4.24 16.20 9.60
N TYR A 124 5.16 15.41 9.01
CA TYR A 124 6.54 15.34 9.45
C TYR A 124 7.45 16.07 8.47
N THR A 125 8.32 16.92 9.01
CA THR A 125 9.32 17.65 8.24
C THR A 125 10.71 17.05 8.50
N PRO A 126 11.29 16.30 7.52
CA PRO A 126 12.60 15.67 7.68
C PRO A 126 13.72 16.63 8.03
N ALA A 127 13.74 17.83 7.43
CA ALA A 127 14.78 18.83 7.64
C ALA A 127 14.90 19.32 9.08
N THR A 128 13.78 19.39 9.81
CA THR A 128 13.72 19.80 11.21
C THR A 128 13.51 18.64 12.17
N ASN A 129 13.33 17.42 11.65
CA ASN A 129 13.01 16.20 12.41
C ASN A 129 11.86 16.42 13.40
N SER A 130 10.77 17.06 12.94
CA SER A 130 9.66 17.46 13.78
C SER A 130 8.30 17.17 13.17
N TRP A 131 7.30 16.95 14.04
CA TRP A 131 5.91 16.72 13.69
C TRP A 131 5.05 17.97 13.92
N ARG A 132 4.04 18.12 13.08
CA ARG A 132 2.97 19.11 13.24
C ARG A 132 1.62 18.42 13.01
N GLU A 133 0.68 18.64 13.92
CA GLU A 133 -0.71 18.23 13.72
C GLU A 133 -1.41 19.23 12.79
N LEU A 134 -2.18 18.70 11.84
CA LEU A 134 -2.97 19.46 10.88
C LEU A 134 -4.47 19.36 11.22
N GLY A 135 -5.30 20.09 10.48
CA GLY A 135 -6.75 19.94 10.54
C GLY A 135 -7.19 18.49 10.25
N PRO A 136 -8.17 17.95 10.97
CA PRO A 136 -8.57 16.56 10.87
C PRO A 136 -9.20 16.21 9.52
N MET A 137 -9.13 14.91 9.14
CA MET A 137 -9.95 14.38 8.05
C MET A 137 -11.43 14.50 8.40
N PRO A 138 -12.34 14.63 7.41
CA PRO A 138 -13.78 14.58 7.66
C PRO A 138 -14.24 13.26 8.27
N THR A 139 -13.62 12.11 7.90
CA THR A 139 -14.03 10.78 8.34
C THR A 139 -12.95 10.10 9.19
N LYS A 140 -13.31 9.59 10.39
CA LYS A 140 -12.44 8.74 11.22
C LYS A 140 -12.28 7.38 10.57
N ARG A 141 -11.05 6.96 10.22
CA ARG A 141 -10.78 5.65 9.60
C ARG A 141 -9.31 5.24 9.65
N GLY A 142 -9.08 3.93 9.60
CA GLY A 142 -7.77 3.31 9.44
C GLY A 142 -7.79 2.25 8.35
N GLY A 143 -6.63 1.72 7.94
CA GLY A 143 -6.52 0.70 6.90
C GLY A 143 -6.83 1.18 5.49
N GLY A 144 -6.85 2.49 5.26
CA GLY A 144 -6.89 3.10 3.94
C GLY A 144 -5.51 3.34 3.37
N ILE A 145 -5.45 3.95 2.19
CA ILE A 145 -4.20 4.37 1.54
C ILE A 145 -4.21 5.86 1.23
N ALA A 146 -3.01 6.44 1.10
CA ALA A 146 -2.84 7.83 0.68
C ALA A 146 -1.98 7.88 -0.59
N LEU A 147 -2.45 8.57 -1.62
CA LEU A 147 -1.81 8.72 -2.92
C LEU A 147 -1.73 10.19 -3.31
N VAL A 148 -0.72 10.56 -4.10
CA VAL A 148 -0.57 11.94 -4.59
C VAL A 148 -1.01 12.03 -6.04
N LEU A 149 -1.96 12.92 -6.31
CA LEU A 149 -2.39 13.24 -7.67
C LEU A 149 -2.73 14.75 -7.76
N ASN A 150 -2.28 15.40 -8.82
CA ASN A 150 -2.56 16.81 -9.10
C ASN A 150 -2.25 17.75 -7.93
N ASN A 151 -1.07 17.59 -7.30
CA ASN A 151 -0.61 18.35 -6.14
C ASN A 151 -1.52 18.29 -4.91
N ARG A 152 -2.37 17.27 -4.81
CA ARG A 152 -3.24 16.97 -3.66
C ARG A 152 -3.00 15.56 -3.16
N ILE A 153 -3.36 15.30 -1.91
CA ILE A 153 -3.26 13.99 -1.29
C ILE A 153 -4.65 13.38 -1.21
N TRP A 154 -4.81 12.21 -1.80
CA TRP A 154 -6.03 11.43 -1.89
C TRP A 154 -6.00 10.32 -0.85
N VAL A 155 -6.97 10.31 0.07
CA VAL A 155 -7.12 9.28 1.09
C VAL A 155 -8.32 8.42 0.74
N LEU A 156 -8.07 7.12 0.50
CA LEU A 156 -9.03 6.21 -0.10
C LEU A 156 -9.31 5.00 0.79
N GLY A 157 -10.59 4.65 0.92
CA GLY A 157 -11.04 3.45 1.62
C GLY A 157 -10.71 3.44 3.11
N GLY A 158 -10.62 2.24 3.65
CA GLY A 158 -10.32 1.99 5.05
C GLY A 158 -11.51 1.39 5.82
N ALA A 159 -11.41 1.40 7.13
CA ALA A 159 -12.43 0.96 8.06
C ALA A 159 -12.72 2.07 9.08
N GLY A 160 -13.99 2.40 9.24
CA GLY A 160 -14.49 3.33 10.24
C GLY A 160 -14.98 2.63 11.49
N TYR A 161 -15.70 3.35 12.33
CA TYR A 161 -16.31 2.81 13.54
C TYR A 161 -17.27 1.66 13.21
N HIS A 162 -17.25 0.65 14.07
CA HIS A 162 -18.38 -0.27 14.16
C HIS A 162 -19.64 0.50 14.55
N PRO A 163 -20.84 0.14 14.03
CA PRO A 163 -22.08 0.87 14.36
C PRO A 163 -22.43 0.98 15.85
N LEU A 164 -21.92 0.04 16.66
CA LEU A 164 -22.13 0.02 18.12
C LEU A 164 -20.95 0.60 18.90
N GLN A 165 -19.87 1.03 18.23
CA GLN A 165 -18.71 1.62 18.87
C GLN A 165 -18.93 3.12 19.05
N THR A 166 -18.75 3.60 20.27
CA THR A 166 -18.77 5.02 20.64
C THR A 166 -17.48 5.36 21.36
N ASP A 167 -17.25 6.63 21.67
CA ASP A 167 -16.09 7.04 22.46
C ASP A 167 -16.14 6.46 23.89
N ASP A 168 -17.34 6.09 24.38
CA ASP A 168 -17.58 5.50 25.70
C ASP A 168 -17.62 3.96 25.68
N VAL A 169 -17.79 3.34 24.50
CA VAL A 169 -17.91 1.88 24.34
C VAL A 169 -16.80 1.38 23.46
N SER A 170 -15.84 0.71 24.07
CA SER A 170 -14.80 -0.03 23.37
C SER A 170 -15.35 -1.34 22.86
N ILE A 171 -15.20 -1.57 21.55
CA ILE A 171 -15.47 -2.86 20.94
C ILE A 171 -14.13 -3.48 20.57
N SER A 172 -13.90 -4.73 20.98
CA SER A 172 -12.64 -5.44 20.85
C SER A 172 -12.11 -5.41 19.40
N ALA A 173 -10.80 -5.42 19.24
CA ALA A 173 -10.07 -5.44 17.95
C ALA A 173 -10.58 -6.50 16.99
N ASN A 174 -11.15 -7.52 17.54
CA ASN A 174 -11.68 -8.63 16.80
C ASN A 174 -13.12 -8.41 16.32
N VAL A 175 -13.74 -7.29 16.62
CA VAL A 175 -15.08 -6.94 16.15
C VAL A 175 -15.00 -6.15 14.83
N ALA A 176 -16.00 -6.39 14.05
CA ALA A 176 -16.24 -5.87 12.73
C ALA A 176 -16.04 -4.36 12.58
N HIS A 177 -14.91 -3.93 12.02
CA HIS A 177 -14.76 -2.57 11.52
C HIS A 177 -15.57 -2.43 10.23
N ARG A 178 -16.39 -1.40 10.15
CA ARG A 178 -17.15 -1.10 8.95
C ARG A 178 -16.20 -0.65 7.85
N THR A 179 -16.04 -1.44 6.79
CA THR A 179 -15.31 -1.01 5.60
C THR A 179 -16.02 0.17 4.93
N VAL A 180 -15.25 1.12 4.45
CA VAL A 180 -15.76 2.31 3.77
C VAL A 180 -15.18 2.41 2.36
N ASN A 181 -15.93 3.04 1.47
CA ASN A 181 -15.50 3.36 0.10
C ASN A 181 -15.21 4.86 -0.07
N THR A 182 -15.10 5.58 1.03
CA THR A 182 -14.89 7.02 1.08
C THR A 182 -13.60 7.43 0.37
N VAL A 183 -13.69 8.52 -0.40
CA VAL A 183 -12.57 9.19 -1.06
C VAL A 183 -12.56 10.65 -0.63
N GLU A 184 -11.53 11.04 0.10
CA GLU A 184 -11.33 12.41 0.58
C GLU A 184 -9.99 12.94 0.08
N VAL A 185 -9.98 14.19 -0.34
CA VAL A 185 -8.82 14.83 -0.95
C VAL A 185 -8.39 15.98 -0.10
N PHE A 186 -7.16 15.96 0.35
CA PHE A 186 -6.51 17.00 1.12
C PHE A 186 -5.68 17.92 0.22
N ASP A 187 -5.86 19.21 0.35
CA ASP A 187 -5.00 20.21 -0.25
C ASP A 187 -3.99 20.73 0.78
N PRO A 188 -2.71 20.32 0.72
CA PRO A 188 -1.71 20.75 1.70
C PRO A 188 -1.40 22.25 1.67
N ALA A 189 -1.72 22.96 0.58
CA ALA A 189 -1.48 24.38 0.46
C ALA A 189 -2.52 25.22 1.24
N THR A 190 -3.76 24.74 1.32
CA THR A 190 -4.87 25.43 1.95
C THR A 190 -5.34 24.81 3.26
N GLY A 191 -5.00 23.53 3.48
CA GLY A 191 -5.51 22.72 4.59
C GLY A 191 -6.96 22.25 4.41
N MET A 192 -7.53 22.44 3.23
CA MET A 192 -8.94 22.14 2.94
C MET A 192 -9.12 20.70 2.49
N TRP A 193 -10.31 20.16 2.75
CA TRP A 193 -10.75 18.84 2.34
C TRP A 193 -11.87 18.91 1.31
N GLU A 194 -11.86 17.96 0.38
CA GLU A 194 -12.91 17.76 -0.62
C GLU A 194 -13.29 16.29 -0.65
N THR A 195 -14.58 15.97 -0.79
CA THR A 195 -15.08 14.60 -0.99
C THR A 195 -15.30 14.36 -2.48
N LYS A 196 -14.87 13.19 -2.96
CA LYS A 196 -15.00 12.74 -4.35
C LYS A 196 -15.92 11.52 -4.44
N ALA A 197 -16.27 11.12 -5.69
CA ALA A 197 -17.06 9.93 -5.93
C ALA A 197 -16.44 8.72 -5.19
N PRO A 198 -17.25 7.99 -4.40
CA PRO A 198 -16.76 6.86 -3.62
C PRO A 198 -16.32 5.70 -4.52
N MET A 199 -15.36 4.89 -4.08
CA MET A 199 -15.00 3.63 -4.74
C MET A 199 -16.23 2.72 -4.90
N LEU A 200 -16.24 1.86 -5.90
CA LEU A 200 -17.33 0.92 -6.14
C LEU A 200 -17.46 -0.12 -5.03
N VAL A 201 -16.32 -0.55 -4.47
CA VAL A 201 -16.26 -1.58 -3.42
C VAL A 201 -15.67 -1.00 -2.13
N PRO A 202 -16.43 -0.98 -1.01
CA PRO A 202 -15.89 -0.63 0.32
C PRO A 202 -14.84 -1.64 0.74
N ARG A 203 -13.64 -1.17 1.13
CA ARG A 203 -12.53 -2.06 1.53
C ARG A 203 -11.47 -1.37 2.35
N ASN A 204 -10.76 -2.16 3.16
CA ASN A 204 -9.58 -1.76 3.90
C ASN A 204 -8.36 -2.61 3.49
N HIS A 205 -7.16 -2.27 3.96
CA HIS A 205 -5.90 -2.97 3.66
C HIS A 205 -5.64 -3.13 2.16
N LEU A 206 -6.09 -2.16 1.38
CA LEU A 206 -5.96 -2.11 -0.06
C LEU A 206 -4.57 -1.63 -0.46
N ALA A 207 -4.19 -1.89 -1.71
CA ALA A 207 -3.04 -1.30 -2.40
C ALA A 207 -3.51 -0.32 -3.46
N GLY A 208 -2.58 0.47 -4.00
CA GLY A 208 -2.91 1.36 -5.10
C GLY A 208 -1.71 2.09 -5.68
N GLY A 209 -1.97 2.92 -6.68
CA GLY A 209 -0.95 3.73 -7.32
C GLY A 209 -1.56 4.76 -8.26
N VAL A 210 -0.71 5.68 -8.69
CA VAL A 210 -1.07 6.68 -9.69
C VAL A 210 -0.27 6.42 -10.96
N VAL A 211 -0.98 6.31 -12.09
CA VAL A 211 -0.38 6.12 -13.41
C VAL A 211 -1.14 7.00 -14.40
N ASN A 212 -0.43 7.78 -15.21
CA ASN A 212 -1.00 8.62 -16.26
C ASN A 212 -2.17 9.50 -15.77
N GLY A 213 -2.04 10.12 -14.60
CA GLY A 213 -3.04 11.03 -14.04
C GLY A 213 -4.33 10.34 -13.54
N ARG A 214 -4.32 9.03 -13.36
CA ARG A 214 -5.43 8.23 -12.83
C ARG A 214 -5.01 7.51 -11.56
N ILE A 215 -5.97 7.30 -10.65
CA ILE A 215 -5.78 6.50 -9.44
C ILE A 215 -6.26 5.08 -9.70
N TYR A 216 -5.48 4.12 -9.26
CA TYR A 216 -5.83 2.71 -9.25
C TYR A 216 -5.84 2.21 -7.81
N VAL A 217 -6.88 1.46 -7.45
CA VAL A 217 -6.99 0.77 -6.16
C VAL A 217 -7.22 -0.71 -6.39
N MET A 218 -6.58 -1.55 -5.58
CA MET A 218 -6.58 -2.99 -5.83
C MET A 218 -6.51 -3.79 -4.54
N GLY A 219 -7.13 -4.98 -4.56
CA GLY A 219 -7.14 -5.89 -3.43
C GLY A 219 -7.80 -5.32 -2.19
N GLY A 220 -7.33 -5.76 -1.03
CA GLY A 220 -7.87 -5.39 0.27
C GLY A 220 -8.88 -6.40 0.81
N ARG A 221 -9.57 -6.03 1.87
CA ARG A 221 -10.64 -6.81 2.50
C ARG A 221 -11.97 -6.10 2.40
N ILE A 222 -13.02 -6.85 2.10
CA ILE A 222 -14.42 -6.45 2.18
C ILE A 222 -15.02 -7.04 3.46
N GLY A 223 -16.02 -6.36 4.04
CA GLY A 223 -16.62 -6.79 5.30
C GLY A 223 -15.75 -6.49 6.51
N SER A 224 -15.79 -7.34 7.48
CA SER A 224 -15.08 -7.17 8.74
C SER A 224 -14.46 -8.46 9.22
N SER A 225 -13.54 -8.38 10.16
CA SER A 225 -12.85 -9.55 10.72
C SER A 225 -13.78 -10.62 11.33
N PHE A 226 -15.02 -10.28 11.63
CA PHE A 226 -15.97 -11.19 12.29
C PHE A 226 -17.16 -11.61 11.45
N VAL A 227 -17.59 -10.78 10.53
CA VAL A 227 -18.76 -11.07 9.70
C VAL A 227 -18.28 -11.26 8.27
N GLY A 228 -17.49 -12.33 8.07
CA GLY A 228 -17.09 -12.72 6.73
C GLY A 228 -16.14 -11.73 6.04
N ALA A 229 -15.14 -11.21 6.79
CA ALA A 229 -14.04 -10.51 6.13
C ALA A 229 -13.45 -11.44 5.08
N SER A 230 -13.38 -10.96 3.86
CA SER A 230 -12.84 -11.71 2.74
C SER A 230 -11.88 -10.84 1.95
N SER A 231 -10.70 -11.37 1.65
CA SER A 231 -9.79 -10.72 0.71
C SER A 231 -10.44 -10.66 -0.67
N THR A 232 -10.24 -9.55 -1.37
CA THR A 232 -10.78 -9.32 -2.71
C THR A 232 -9.66 -9.16 -3.73
N ASP A 233 -9.94 -9.53 -4.98
CA ASP A 233 -9.10 -9.33 -6.16
C ASP A 233 -9.53 -8.13 -7.00
N ALA A 234 -10.52 -7.37 -6.53
CA ALA A 234 -11.09 -6.25 -7.27
C ALA A 234 -10.06 -5.16 -7.55
N VAL A 235 -10.08 -4.65 -8.79
CA VAL A 235 -9.28 -3.51 -9.23
C VAL A 235 -10.19 -2.45 -9.83
N GLU A 236 -10.01 -1.21 -9.37
CA GLU A 236 -10.79 -0.07 -9.83
C GLU A 236 -9.87 1.07 -10.25
N GLU A 237 -10.27 1.78 -11.29
CA GLU A 237 -9.61 2.97 -11.80
C GLU A 237 -10.51 4.17 -11.61
N TYR A 238 -9.95 5.25 -11.08
CA TYR A 238 -10.61 6.54 -10.95
C TYR A 238 -10.11 7.53 -12.00
N ASP A 239 -11.05 8.17 -12.68
CA ASP A 239 -10.80 9.28 -13.60
C ASP A 239 -11.15 10.61 -12.94
N PRO A 240 -10.15 11.45 -12.58
CA PRO A 240 -10.41 12.73 -11.94
C PRO A 240 -11.08 13.76 -12.84
N ALA A 241 -11.05 13.58 -14.18
CA ALA A 241 -11.70 14.49 -15.11
C ALA A 241 -13.22 14.35 -15.11
N THR A 242 -13.73 13.15 -14.83
CA THR A 242 -15.16 12.84 -14.82
C THR A 242 -15.71 12.54 -13.43
N ASP A 243 -14.83 12.46 -12.41
CA ASP A 243 -15.17 12.03 -11.05
C ASP A 243 -15.88 10.67 -11.04
N THR A 244 -15.34 9.68 -11.78
CA THR A 244 -15.96 8.36 -11.91
C THR A 244 -14.99 7.23 -11.74
N TRP A 245 -15.52 6.08 -11.29
CA TRP A 245 -14.78 4.82 -11.14
C TRP A 245 -15.21 3.80 -12.21
N ARG A 246 -14.26 2.95 -12.60
CA ARG A 246 -14.53 1.78 -13.45
C ARG A 246 -13.72 0.56 -13.01
N VAL A 247 -14.28 -0.62 -13.27
CA VAL A 247 -13.62 -1.90 -12.98
C VAL A 247 -12.50 -2.17 -14.00
N ARG A 248 -11.40 -2.76 -13.51
CA ARG A 248 -10.25 -3.19 -14.33
C ARG A 248 -9.99 -4.68 -14.18
N ALA A 249 -8.96 -5.20 -14.86
CA ALA A 249 -8.57 -6.61 -14.76
C ALA A 249 -8.24 -6.97 -13.30
N ARG A 250 -8.90 -8.02 -12.80
CA ARG A 250 -8.74 -8.51 -11.43
C ARG A 250 -7.31 -8.93 -11.14
N MET A 251 -6.90 -8.84 -9.88
CA MET A 251 -5.63 -9.40 -9.41
C MET A 251 -5.60 -10.93 -9.62
N PRO A 252 -4.41 -11.51 -9.86
CA PRO A 252 -4.26 -12.96 -9.95
C PRO A 252 -4.69 -13.69 -8.66
N TYR A 253 -4.43 -13.07 -7.50
CA TYR A 253 -4.74 -13.65 -6.19
C TYR A 253 -5.40 -12.59 -5.30
N PRO A 254 -6.60 -12.89 -4.71
CA PRO A 254 -7.23 -11.99 -3.75
C PRO A 254 -6.39 -11.91 -2.48
N ARG A 255 -6.02 -10.69 -2.05
CA ARG A 255 -5.22 -10.48 -0.84
C ARG A 255 -5.27 -9.04 -0.34
N SER A 256 -4.81 -8.85 0.89
CA SER A 256 -4.83 -7.58 1.62
C SER A 256 -3.50 -7.33 2.34
N GLY A 257 -3.24 -6.12 2.79
CA GLY A 257 -2.04 -5.78 3.56
C GLY A 257 -0.72 -5.93 2.80
N MET A 258 -0.75 -5.71 1.47
CA MET A 258 0.41 -5.75 0.60
C MET A 258 1.26 -4.49 0.75
N ALA A 259 2.58 -4.61 0.50
CA ALA A 259 3.39 -3.46 0.11
C ALA A 259 3.12 -3.11 -1.36
N PHE A 260 3.10 -1.82 -1.67
CA PHE A 260 2.84 -1.35 -3.02
C PHE A 260 3.57 -0.03 -3.32
N ALA A 261 3.85 0.21 -4.59
CA ALA A 261 4.34 1.48 -5.11
C ALA A 261 4.13 1.57 -6.63
N SER A 262 4.19 2.78 -7.18
CA SER A 262 4.11 3.01 -8.63
C SER A 262 5.35 3.76 -9.11
N ASP A 263 5.85 3.39 -10.30
CA ASP A 263 6.91 4.10 -11.01
C ASP A 263 6.37 5.10 -12.05
N GLY A 264 5.04 5.30 -12.05
CA GLY A 264 4.33 6.15 -13.00
C GLY A 264 3.93 5.44 -14.30
N LYS A 265 4.35 4.19 -14.50
CA LYS A 265 3.98 3.32 -15.63
C LYS A 265 3.31 2.04 -15.16
N LEU A 266 3.88 1.37 -14.20
CA LEU A 266 3.39 0.15 -13.57
C LEU A 266 3.11 0.40 -12.08
N ILE A 267 2.26 -0.45 -11.51
CA ILE A 267 2.01 -0.51 -10.08
C ILE A 267 2.53 -1.86 -9.58
N TYR A 268 3.54 -1.81 -8.74
CA TYR A 268 4.18 -2.98 -8.12
C TYR A 268 3.53 -3.30 -6.80
N MET A 269 3.34 -4.57 -6.54
CA MET A 269 2.84 -5.06 -5.25
C MET A 269 3.55 -6.35 -4.87
N SER A 270 3.65 -6.59 -3.57
CA SER A 270 4.24 -7.82 -3.05
C SER A 270 3.63 -8.22 -1.71
N GLY A 271 3.73 -9.51 -1.41
CA GLY A 271 3.24 -10.08 -0.16
C GLY A 271 1.75 -9.91 0.06
N GLY A 272 1.39 -9.67 1.30
CA GLY A 272 0.01 -9.58 1.74
C GLY A 272 -0.48 -10.86 2.39
N GLU A 273 -1.74 -10.85 2.83
CA GLU A 273 -2.41 -11.98 3.44
C GLU A 273 -3.70 -12.34 2.70
N TYR A 274 -4.03 -13.61 2.74
CA TYR A 274 -5.38 -14.09 2.44
C TYR A 274 -6.13 -14.31 3.75
N LEU A 275 -7.32 -13.78 3.80
CA LEU A 275 -8.18 -13.93 4.94
C LEU A 275 -9.60 -14.19 4.45
N ASN A 276 -10.19 -15.28 4.87
CA ASN A 276 -11.64 -15.53 4.83
C ASN A 276 -12.04 -16.35 6.06
N ARG A 277 -13.31 -16.78 6.11
CA ARG A 277 -13.83 -17.55 7.24
C ARG A 277 -13.08 -18.88 7.48
N ASP A 278 -12.61 -19.51 6.42
CA ASP A 278 -12.16 -20.92 6.46
C ASP A 278 -10.64 -21.06 6.30
N MET A 279 -9.96 -20.03 5.77
CA MET A 279 -8.54 -20.08 5.50
C MET A 279 -7.84 -18.75 5.75
N VAL A 280 -6.63 -18.83 6.28
CA VAL A 280 -5.71 -17.71 6.46
C VAL A 280 -4.32 -18.08 5.95
N GLY A 281 -3.61 -17.11 5.41
CA GLY A 281 -2.24 -17.31 4.93
C GLY A 281 -1.56 -16.00 4.59
N VAL A 282 -0.24 -16.04 4.44
CA VAL A 282 0.58 -14.93 3.98
C VAL A 282 1.29 -15.28 2.68
N PHE A 283 1.48 -14.29 1.83
CA PHE A 283 2.06 -14.44 0.51
C PHE A 283 3.49 -13.94 0.46
N ARG A 284 4.27 -14.53 -0.44
CA ARG A 284 5.53 -13.98 -0.94
C ARG A 284 5.46 -13.55 -2.41
N ASN A 285 4.28 -13.71 -3.02
CA ASN A 285 4.04 -13.34 -4.41
C ASN A 285 4.30 -11.85 -4.62
N ALA A 286 4.80 -11.53 -5.80
CA ALA A 286 4.96 -10.17 -6.27
C ALA A 286 4.44 -10.07 -7.69
N GLU A 287 3.77 -8.97 -8.00
CA GLU A 287 3.22 -8.68 -9.32
C GLU A 287 3.37 -7.21 -9.68
N ALA A 288 3.30 -6.95 -10.97
CA ALA A 288 3.15 -5.62 -11.52
C ALA A 288 1.87 -5.52 -12.35
N TYR A 289 1.09 -4.49 -12.12
CA TYR A 289 -0.08 -4.17 -12.93
C TYR A 289 0.29 -3.12 -13.98
N ASP A 290 -0.06 -3.38 -15.24
CA ASP A 290 0.07 -2.44 -16.36
C ASP A 290 -1.30 -1.82 -16.67
N PRO A 291 -1.55 -0.58 -16.24
CA PRO A 291 -2.81 0.09 -16.52
C PRO A 291 -3.07 0.35 -18.01
N ALA A 292 -2.02 0.56 -18.79
CA ALA A 292 -2.16 0.87 -20.22
C ALA A 292 -2.66 -0.35 -21.00
N ARG A 293 -2.17 -1.54 -20.63
CA ARG A 293 -2.58 -2.82 -21.23
C ARG A 293 -3.71 -3.50 -20.49
N ASN A 294 -4.03 -3.06 -19.26
CA ASN A 294 -4.99 -3.67 -18.36
C ASN A 294 -4.68 -5.13 -18.05
N LEU A 295 -3.43 -5.44 -17.74
CA LEU A 295 -3.00 -6.80 -17.41
C LEU A 295 -1.95 -6.85 -16.32
N TRP A 296 -1.74 -8.06 -15.78
CA TRP A 296 -0.84 -8.36 -14.69
C TRP A 296 0.39 -9.13 -15.18
N TYR A 297 1.53 -8.83 -14.59
CA TYR A 297 2.77 -9.58 -14.74
C TYR A 297 3.14 -10.20 -13.39
N GLU A 298 3.42 -11.49 -13.38
CA GLU A 298 4.04 -12.14 -12.23
C GLU A 298 5.53 -11.77 -12.20
N LEU A 299 6.01 -11.45 -11.00
CA LEU A 299 7.42 -11.15 -10.73
C LEU A 299 8.02 -12.29 -9.90
N PRO A 300 9.36 -12.44 -9.87
CA PRO A 300 10.00 -13.32 -8.91
C PRO A 300 9.48 -13.05 -7.49
N PRO A 301 9.14 -14.09 -6.70
CA PRO A 301 8.60 -13.91 -5.37
C PRO A 301 9.66 -13.41 -4.39
N MET A 302 9.23 -12.69 -3.33
CA MET A 302 10.08 -12.34 -2.19
C MET A 302 10.64 -13.61 -1.52
N SER A 303 11.74 -13.46 -0.77
CA SER A 303 12.28 -14.58 0.02
C SER A 303 11.42 -14.88 1.26
N VAL A 304 10.78 -13.86 1.84
CA VAL A 304 9.99 -13.96 3.07
C VAL A 304 8.54 -13.57 2.83
N ALA A 305 7.61 -14.49 3.09
CA ALA A 305 6.18 -14.22 3.08
C ALA A 305 5.79 -13.31 4.25
N ARG A 306 5.07 -12.20 4.00
CA ARG A 306 4.66 -11.24 5.04
C ARG A 306 3.54 -10.32 4.57
N HIS A 307 2.82 -9.76 5.55
CA HIS A 307 1.79 -8.75 5.33
C HIS A 307 1.93 -7.59 6.32
N GLY A 308 1.08 -6.58 6.21
CA GLY A 308 1.08 -5.42 7.12
C GLY A 308 2.42 -4.66 7.09
N PHE A 309 3.04 -4.62 5.94
CA PHE A 309 4.32 -3.97 5.68
C PHE A 309 4.17 -2.87 4.64
N ALA A 310 5.18 -2.04 4.50
CA ALA A 310 5.16 -0.93 3.58
C ALA A 310 6.37 -0.92 2.66
N GLY A 311 6.28 -0.14 1.60
CA GLY A 311 7.35 0.00 0.64
C GLY A 311 7.29 1.30 -0.13
N GLY A 312 8.24 1.43 -1.08
CA GLY A 312 8.33 2.56 -1.98
C GLY A 312 9.36 2.34 -3.06
N ILE A 313 9.26 3.06 -4.16
CA ILE A 313 10.26 2.98 -5.25
C ILE A 313 11.24 4.13 -5.12
N ILE A 314 12.53 3.80 -5.09
CA ILE A 314 13.64 4.76 -5.10
C ILE A 314 14.68 4.28 -6.11
N ASN A 315 15.04 5.12 -7.07
CA ASN A 315 16.09 4.86 -8.08
C ASN A 315 15.93 3.50 -8.79
N GLY A 316 14.70 3.11 -9.16
CA GLY A 316 14.42 1.86 -9.86
C GLY A 316 14.45 0.61 -8.98
N VAL A 317 14.37 0.76 -7.65
CA VAL A 317 14.23 -0.36 -6.71
C VAL A 317 12.92 -0.19 -5.94
N PHE A 318 12.07 -1.21 -5.96
CA PHE A 318 10.88 -1.31 -5.12
C PHE A 318 11.28 -1.92 -3.77
N TYR A 319 11.52 -1.08 -2.78
CA TYR A 319 11.87 -1.48 -1.41
C TYR A 319 10.63 -1.88 -0.64
N THR A 320 10.78 -2.89 0.23
CA THR A 320 9.76 -3.35 1.18
C THR A 320 10.42 -3.60 2.53
N ALA A 321 9.78 -3.19 3.62
CA ALA A 321 10.38 -3.27 4.94
C ALA A 321 9.40 -3.78 6.01
N THR A 322 9.92 -4.59 6.94
CA THR A 322 9.24 -5.12 8.12
C THR A 322 8.00 -5.97 7.81
N GLY A 323 6.96 -5.99 8.64
CA GLY A 323 5.72 -6.74 8.44
C GLY A 323 5.63 -8.04 9.22
N GLN A 324 4.46 -8.67 9.20
CA GLN A 324 4.10 -9.87 9.96
C GLN A 324 4.26 -11.14 9.12
N LEU A 325 4.80 -12.20 9.73
CA LEU A 325 5.01 -13.52 9.11
C LEU A 325 3.77 -14.42 9.15
N GLN A 326 2.73 -14.04 9.90
CA GLN A 326 1.49 -14.77 10.07
C GLN A 326 0.32 -13.87 9.73
N SER A 327 -0.81 -14.44 9.28
CA SER A 327 -2.02 -13.67 9.03
C SER A 327 -2.62 -13.12 10.34
N GLY A 328 -3.25 -11.94 10.30
CA GLY A 328 -3.71 -11.17 11.46
C GLY A 328 -4.73 -11.84 12.37
N THR A 329 -5.34 -12.97 12.00
CA THR A 329 -6.21 -13.75 12.88
C THR A 329 -5.45 -14.71 13.79
N GLY A 330 -4.15 -14.87 13.62
CA GLY A 330 -3.30 -15.80 14.38
C GLY A 330 -2.89 -15.34 15.78
N GLY A 331 -3.53 -14.32 16.36
CA GLY A 331 -3.25 -13.82 17.71
C GLY A 331 -1.77 -13.46 17.90
N GLY A 332 -1.49 -12.21 18.24
CA GLY A 332 -0.25 -11.67 18.77
C GLY A 332 1.03 -12.50 18.69
N GLY A 333 1.44 -12.90 17.50
CA GLY A 333 2.80 -13.41 17.32
C GLY A 333 3.82 -12.30 17.66
N PRO A 334 5.05 -12.64 18.03
CA PRO A 334 6.09 -11.68 18.35
C PRO A 334 6.24 -10.71 17.18
N GLY A 335 6.34 -9.42 17.49
CA GLY A 335 6.31 -8.33 16.53
C GLY A 335 7.20 -8.53 15.32
N GLY A 336 6.76 -8.04 14.23
CA GLY A 336 7.29 -7.96 12.88
C GLY A 336 8.60 -8.64 12.49
N SER A 337 8.76 -8.86 11.20
CA SER A 337 10.01 -9.33 10.60
C SER A 337 11.02 -8.16 10.46
N PRO A 338 12.32 -8.35 10.69
CA PRO A 338 13.33 -7.35 10.36
C PRO A 338 13.65 -7.29 8.86
N ALA A 339 13.05 -8.13 8.03
CA ALA A 339 13.41 -8.26 6.62
C ALA A 339 13.18 -6.96 5.85
N VAL A 340 14.18 -6.56 5.08
CA VAL A 340 14.12 -5.49 4.09
C VAL A 340 14.58 -6.06 2.76
N GLU A 341 13.70 -6.07 1.79
CA GLU A 341 13.96 -6.60 0.45
C GLU A 341 13.61 -5.52 -0.58
N GLY A 342 14.40 -5.46 -1.64
CA GLY A 342 14.13 -4.57 -2.76
C GLY A 342 14.09 -5.34 -4.08
N PHE A 343 13.06 -5.13 -4.88
CA PHE A 343 13.00 -5.61 -6.25
C PHE A 343 13.70 -4.61 -7.17
N VAL A 344 14.85 -5.00 -7.71
CA VAL A 344 15.64 -4.20 -8.64
C VAL A 344 14.99 -4.29 -10.02
N ILE A 345 14.31 -3.24 -10.42
CA ILE A 345 13.48 -3.19 -11.63
C ILE A 345 14.39 -3.11 -12.87
N GLY A 346 14.10 -3.93 -13.88
CA GLY A 346 14.77 -3.91 -15.18
C GLY A 346 16.19 -4.50 -15.20
N LYS A 347 16.62 -5.19 -14.14
CA LYS A 347 17.94 -5.82 -14.07
C LYS A 347 17.80 -7.29 -13.68
N PRO A 348 18.34 -8.25 -14.48
CA PRO A 348 18.38 -9.66 -14.11
C PRO A 348 19.28 -9.88 -12.89
N ALA A 349 19.13 -11.03 -12.22
CA ALA A 349 19.99 -11.39 -11.10
C ALA A 349 21.46 -11.47 -11.54
N PRO A 350 22.43 -11.00 -10.72
CA PRO A 350 23.84 -11.19 -11.00
C PRO A 350 24.16 -12.70 -11.16
N GLY A 351 24.82 -13.07 -12.27
CA GLY A 351 25.23 -14.45 -12.53
C GLY A 351 24.19 -15.37 -13.16
N GLY A 352 23.00 -14.90 -13.48
CA GLY A 352 22.02 -15.64 -14.27
C GLY A 352 22.40 -15.61 -15.76
N THR A 353 22.96 -16.68 -16.27
CA THR A 353 22.97 -16.94 -17.71
C THR A 353 21.53 -17.23 -18.17
N ARG A 354 21.09 -16.58 -19.25
CA ARG A 354 19.83 -16.89 -19.94
C ARG A 354 19.80 -18.31 -20.47
#